data_54acd8eb21bff7a7c7ea93434add5142
#
_entry.id   54acd8eb21bff7a7c7ea93434add5142
#
_cell.length_a   1.000
_cell.length_b   1.000
_cell.length_c   1.000
_cell.angle_alpha   90.00
_cell.angle_beta   90.00
_cell.angle_gamma   90.00
#
_symmetry.space_group_name_H-M   'P 1'
#
loop_
_entity.id
_entity.type
_entity.pdbx_description
1 polymer ?
#
loop_
_entity_poly.entity_id
_entity_poly.type
_entity_poly.pdbx_seq_one_letter_code
_entity_poly.pdbx_strand_id
1 'polypeptide(L)'
;MDIGVISVRYARALIKSALSMKLEDQVYQEMQTLYKSYIDVPELRFTIDNPMLSKDKKQALLITALGKNPSELSKKFIALVLKEDRESTLQFMAASYITLYRKQKNIIRGKLITATAVTPDTEQKMRKMVEQRTQGTVEFKTEVNPDIIGGFILEYDTYRMDASVKTKLNNILTQLKK
;
A
#
# COMPACT_ATOMS: atom_id res chain seq x y z
N MET A 1 -9.08 10.91 21.31
CA MET A 1 -9.82 9.97 20.42
C MET A 1 -8.79 9.24 19.58
N ASP A 2 -8.91 7.93 19.43
CA ASP A 2 -7.88 7.11 18.75
C ASP A 2 -7.82 7.42 17.25
N ILE A 3 -6.66 7.86 16.77
CA ILE A 3 -6.39 8.22 15.37
C ILE A 3 -6.75 7.04 14.44
N GLY A 4 -6.48 5.82 14.86
CA GLY A 4 -6.79 4.63 14.09
C GLY A 4 -8.28 4.44 13.86
N VAL A 5 -9.10 4.62 14.89
CA VAL A 5 -10.56 4.49 14.80
C VAL A 5 -11.16 5.53 13.87
N ILE A 6 -10.70 6.79 13.96
CA ILE A 6 -11.15 7.88 13.08
C ILE A 6 -10.80 7.55 11.63
N SER A 7 -9.54 7.22 11.38
CA SER A 7 -9.04 6.95 10.03
C SER A 7 -9.79 5.82 9.34
N VAL A 8 -10.04 4.72 10.05
CA VAL A 8 -10.83 3.60 9.51
C VAL A 8 -12.29 3.98 9.25
N ARG A 9 -12.90 4.81 10.11
CA ARG A 9 -14.29 5.28 9.92
C ARG A 9 -14.43 6.12 8.66
N TYR A 10 -13.53 7.10 8.46
CA TYR A 10 -13.52 7.92 7.25
C TYR A 10 -13.23 7.11 5.99
N ALA A 11 -12.26 6.20 6.06
CA ALA A 11 -11.95 5.30 4.96
C ALA A 11 -13.12 4.38 4.58
N ARG A 12 -13.87 3.85 5.56
CA ARG A 12 -15.08 3.04 5.29
C ARG A 12 -16.19 3.87 4.63
N ALA A 13 -16.38 5.11 5.03
CA ALA A 13 -17.34 5.99 4.40
C ALA A 13 -16.95 6.30 2.95
N LEU A 14 -15.66 6.61 2.72
CA LEU A 14 -15.13 6.91 1.40
C LEU A 14 -15.24 5.71 0.46
N ILE A 15 -14.88 4.50 0.90
CA ILE A 15 -14.97 3.29 0.04
C ILE A 15 -16.41 2.95 -0.30
N LYS A 16 -17.35 3.12 0.66
CA LYS A 16 -18.78 2.91 0.40
C LYS A 16 -19.32 3.90 -0.64
N SER A 17 -18.92 5.17 -0.55
CA SER A 17 -19.30 6.19 -1.55
C SER A 17 -18.64 5.93 -2.90
N ALA A 18 -17.37 5.52 -2.93
CA ALA A 18 -16.65 5.19 -4.15
C ALA A 18 -17.30 4.01 -4.90
N LEU A 19 -17.70 2.97 -4.17
CA LEU A 19 -18.42 1.82 -4.74
C LEU A 19 -19.77 2.20 -5.34
N SER A 20 -20.55 3.05 -4.65
CA SER A 20 -21.86 3.50 -5.16
C SER A 20 -21.74 4.30 -6.45
N MET A 21 -20.59 4.97 -6.65
CA MET A 21 -20.29 5.77 -7.84
C MET A 21 -19.46 5.02 -8.89
N LYS A 22 -19.03 3.77 -8.62
CA LYS A 22 -18.11 2.98 -9.46
C LYS A 22 -16.77 3.69 -9.70
N LEU A 23 -16.27 4.38 -8.70
CA LEU A 23 -15.02 5.16 -8.72
C LEU A 23 -13.96 4.56 -7.79
N GLU A 24 -14.19 3.36 -7.24
CA GLU A 24 -13.33 2.76 -6.24
C GLU A 24 -11.88 2.56 -6.71
N ASP A 25 -11.70 2.20 -7.99
CA ASP A 25 -10.37 1.96 -8.57
C ASP A 25 -9.62 3.29 -8.77
N GLN A 26 -10.31 4.33 -9.23
CA GLN A 26 -9.74 5.67 -9.37
C GLN A 26 -9.36 6.26 -8.01
N VAL A 27 -10.27 6.23 -7.04
CA VAL A 27 -10.00 6.71 -5.67
C VAL A 27 -8.87 5.92 -5.03
N TYR A 28 -8.73 4.63 -5.32
CA TYR A 28 -7.62 3.83 -4.83
C TYR A 28 -6.26 4.35 -5.35
N GLN A 29 -6.15 4.66 -6.63
CA GLN A 29 -4.94 5.24 -7.21
C GLN A 29 -4.64 6.63 -6.64
N GLU A 30 -5.67 7.46 -6.47
CA GLU A 30 -5.56 8.79 -5.85
C GLU A 30 -5.07 8.70 -4.40
N MET A 31 -5.62 7.79 -3.59
CA MET A 31 -5.18 7.58 -2.21
C MET A 31 -3.77 7.00 -2.12
N GLN A 32 -3.37 6.15 -3.07
CA GLN A 32 -1.98 5.69 -3.17
C GLN A 32 -1.02 6.84 -3.49
N THR A 33 -1.39 7.71 -4.45
CA THR A 33 -0.59 8.88 -4.81
C THR A 33 -0.45 9.84 -3.64
N LEU A 34 -1.55 10.13 -2.95
CA LEU A 34 -1.55 10.96 -1.74
C LEU A 34 -0.67 10.37 -0.64
N TYR A 35 -0.83 9.09 -0.34
CA TYR A 35 -0.02 8.40 0.67
C TYR A 35 1.47 8.44 0.33
N LYS A 36 1.81 8.23 -0.94
CA LYS A 36 3.18 8.31 -1.44
C LYS A 36 3.74 9.74 -1.32
N SER A 37 2.94 10.76 -1.65
CA SER A 37 3.33 12.16 -1.51
C SER A 37 3.72 12.53 -0.06
N TYR A 38 3.04 11.97 0.94
CA TYR A 38 3.41 12.14 2.35
C TYR A 38 4.74 11.46 2.73
N ILE A 39 5.14 10.41 2.01
CA ILE A 39 6.42 9.72 2.24
C ILE A 39 7.55 10.42 1.51
N ASP A 40 7.33 10.77 0.24
CA ASP A 40 8.37 11.34 -0.64
C ASP A 40 8.67 12.81 -0.30
N VAL A 41 7.68 13.53 0.31
CA VAL A 41 7.78 14.94 0.68
C VAL A 41 7.41 15.11 2.16
N PRO A 42 8.36 14.89 3.10
CA PRO A 42 8.09 15.01 4.54
C PRO A 42 7.55 16.38 4.96
N GLU A 43 7.95 17.46 4.26
CA GLU A 43 7.49 18.83 4.49
C GLU A 43 5.98 19.01 4.25
N LEU A 44 5.37 18.15 3.45
CA LEU A 44 3.92 18.17 3.21
C LEU A 44 3.14 18.05 4.51
N ARG A 45 3.57 17.15 5.39
CA ARG A 45 2.92 16.95 6.69
C ARG A 45 3.00 18.20 7.55
N PHE A 46 4.20 18.79 7.69
CA PHE A 46 4.40 20.01 8.47
C PHE A 46 3.58 21.18 7.91
N THR A 47 3.50 21.28 6.58
CA THR A 47 2.72 22.34 5.92
C THR A 47 1.22 22.17 6.16
N ILE A 48 0.69 20.97 6.08
CA ILE A 48 -0.71 20.69 6.31
C ILE A 48 -1.10 20.86 7.78
N ASP A 49 -0.22 20.47 8.70
CA ASP A 49 -0.44 20.63 10.14
C ASP A 49 -0.26 22.09 10.63
N ASN A 50 0.25 22.99 9.78
CA ASN A 50 0.45 24.40 10.14
C ASN A 50 -0.91 25.12 10.31
N PRO A 51 -1.24 25.63 11.51
CA PRO A 51 -2.48 26.32 11.77
C PRO A 51 -2.58 27.70 11.09
N MET A 52 -1.45 28.30 10.70
CA MET A 52 -1.41 29.58 10.02
C MET A 52 -1.77 29.50 8.53
N LEU A 53 -1.76 28.29 7.96
CA LEU A 53 -2.15 28.10 6.57
C LEU A 53 -3.66 27.99 6.44
N SER A 54 -4.25 28.83 5.56
CA SER A 54 -5.70 28.82 5.32
C SER A 54 -6.17 27.47 4.73
N LYS A 55 -7.41 27.06 5.06
CA LYS A 55 -8.01 25.82 4.59
C LYS A 55 -8.01 25.71 3.06
N ASP A 56 -8.24 26.82 2.36
CA ASP A 56 -8.24 26.85 0.89
C ASP A 56 -6.87 26.52 0.31
N LYS A 57 -5.80 27.07 0.90
CA LYS A 57 -4.42 26.75 0.48
C LYS A 57 -4.06 25.29 0.79
N LYS A 58 -4.45 24.78 1.97
CA LYS A 58 -4.30 23.35 2.33
C LYS A 58 -5.04 22.46 1.33
N GLN A 59 -6.27 22.84 0.97
CA GLN A 59 -7.07 22.09 -0.01
C GLN A 59 -6.42 22.06 -1.38
N ALA A 60 -5.96 23.21 -1.90
CA ALA A 60 -5.26 23.28 -3.19
C ALA A 60 -4.00 22.40 -3.21
N LEU A 61 -3.21 22.42 -2.12
CA LEU A 61 -2.02 21.59 -1.96
C LEU A 61 -2.35 20.09 -1.96
N LEU A 62 -3.36 19.69 -1.20
CA LEU A 62 -3.80 18.30 -1.11
C LEU A 62 -4.41 17.78 -2.42
N ILE A 63 -5.14 18.63 -3.15
CA ILE A 63 -5.66 18.28 -4.48
C ILE A 63 -4.49 18.03 -5.45
N THR A 64 -3.45 18.83 -5.40
CA THR A 64 -2.23 18.61 -6.19
C THR A 64 -1.54 17.30 -5.79
N ALA A 65 -1.50 16.97 -4.50
CA ALA A 65 -0.92 15.73 -3.98
C ALA A 65 -1.71 14.46 -4.37
N LEU A 66 -2.98 14.58 -4.76
CA LEU A 66 -3.79 13.47 -5.31
C LEU A 66 -3.40 13.09 -6.75
N GLY A 67 -2.71 13.96 -7.48
CA GLY A 67 -2.30 13.75 -8.87
C GLY A 67 -2.97 14.67 -9.87
N LYS A 68 -2.83 14.35 -11.17
CA LYS A 68 -3.21 15.28 -12.26
C LYS A 68 -4.71 15.51 -12.43
N ASN A 69 -5.56 14.50 -12.22
CA ASN A 69 -7.02 14.59 -12.43
C ASN A 69 -7.78 13.90 -11.31
N PRO A 70 -7.79 14.47 -10.09
CA PRO A 70 -8.48 13.85 -8.98
C PRO A 70 -10.00 13.87 -9.17
N SER A 71 -10.65 12.78 -8.76
CA SER A 71 -12.09 12.63 -8.80
C SER A 71 -12.79 13.68 -7.92
N GLU A 72 -14.00 14.07 -8.30
CA GLU A 72 -14.83 14.98 -7.50
C GLU A 72 -15.12 14.40 -6.10
N LEU A 73 -15.19 13.08 -5.98
CA LEU A 73 -15.36 12.41 -4.70
C LEU A 73 -14.17 12.65 -3.78
N SER A 74 -12.94 12.49 -4.27
CA SER A 74 -11.73 12.73 -3.48
C SER A 74 -11.56 14.20 -3.11
N LYS A 75 -11.91 15.14 -4.00
CA LYS A 75 -11.92 16.58 -3.68
C LYS A 75 -12.89 16.88 -2.56
N LYS A 76 -14.13 16.36 -2.62
CA LYS A 76 -15.14 16.52 -1.57
C LYS A 76 -14.70 15.87 -0.25
N PHE A 77 -14.03 14.74 -0.32
CA PHE A 77 -13.49 14.07 0.85
C PHE A 77 -12.42 14.93 1.55
N ILE A 78 -11.48 15.51 0.81
CA ILE A 78 -10.48 16.44 1.35
C ILE A 78 -11.16 17.66 1.98
N ALA A 79 -12.12 18.27 1.28
CA ALA A 79 -12.85 19.41 1.81
C ALA A 79 -13.56 19.07 3.14
N LEU A 80 -14.18 17.89 3.24
CA LEU A 80 -14.80 17.41 4.47
C LEU A 80 -13.76 17.24 5.59
N VAL A 81 -12.61 16.63 5.33
CA VAL A 81 -11.56 16.41 6.33
C VAL A 81 -11.03 17.74 6.86
N LEU A 82 -10.81 18.73 5.99
CA LEU A 82 -10.36 20.07 6.35
C LEU A 82 -11.46 20.86 7.12
N LYS A 83 -12.73 20.67 6.77
CA LYS A 83 -13.85 21.29 7.49
C LYS A 83 -13.91 20.83 8.95
N GLU A 84 -13.65 19.55 9.17
CA GLU A 84 -13.68 18.91 10.49
C GLU A 84 -12.36 19.02 11.27
N ASP A 85 -11.39 19.81 10.77
CA ASP A 85 -10.06 20.01 11.36
C ASP A 85 -9.34 18.69 11.67
N ARG A 86 -9.37 17.74 10.69
CA ARG A 86 -8.79 16.40 10.82
C ARG A 86 -7.70 16.10 9.80
N GLU A 87 -7.13 17.13 9.21
CA GLU A 87 -6.07 17.01 8.18
C GLU A 87 -4.82 16.27 8.67
N SER A 88 -4.49 16.37 9.96
CA SER A 88 -3.35 15.63 10.55
C SER A 88 -3.50 14.10 10.47
N THR A 89 -4.73 13.61 10.34
CA THR A 89 -5.02 12.17 10.22
C THR A 89 -5.23 11.71 8.78
N LEU A 90 -5.12 12.60 7.79
CA LEU A 90 -5.42 12.30 6.39
C LEU A 90 -4.51 11.22 5.80
N GLN A 91 -3.23 11.22 6.15
CA GLN A 91 -2.28 10.17 5.75
C GLN A 91 -2.76 8.78 6.20
N PHE A 92 -3.24 8.67 7.45
CA PHE A 92 -3.76 7.41 8.00
C PHE A 92 -5.11 7.02 7.38
N MET A 93 -5.94 8.00 7.01
CA MET A 93 -7.17 7.76 6.27
C MET A 93 -6.89 7.16 4.89
N ALA A 94 -5.91 7.71 4.16
CA ALA A 94 -5.47 7.18 2.87
C ALA A 94 -4.92 5.74 3.00
N ALA A 95 -4.06 5.47 3.99
CA ALA A 95 -3.56 4.13 4.28
C ALA A 95 -4.67 3.13 4.61
N SER A 96 -5.65 3.56 5.41
CA SER A 96 -6.81 2.74 5.77
C SER A 96 -7.69 2.43 4.55
N TYR A 97 -7.91 3.41 3.66
CA TYR A 97 -8.65 3.19 2.42
C TYR A 97 -7.96 2.16 1.54
N ILE A 98 -6.64 2.29 1.32
CA ILE A 98 -5.83 1.35 0.54
C ILE A 98 -5.96 -0.07 1.11
N THR A 99 -5.91 -0.22 2.42
CA THR A 99 -6.04 -1.52 3.09
C THR A 99 -7.44 -2.12 2.92
N LEU A 100 -8.49 -1.31 3.10
CA LEU A 100 -9.87 -1.75 2.93
C LEU A 100 -10.19 -2.13 1.48
N TYR A 101 -9.73 -1.33 0.53
CA TYR A 101 -9.88 -1.61 -0.90
C TYR A 101 -9.24 -2.95 -1.29
N ARG A 102 -7.98 -3.18 -0.86
CA ARG A 102 -7.29 -4.45 -1.12
C ARG A 102 -8.03 -5.64 -0.53
N LYS A 103 -8.48 -5.50 0.71
CA LYS A 103 -9.28 -6.55 1.36
C LYS A 103 -10.55 -6.85 0.57
N GLN A 104 -11.23 -5.84 0.07
CA GLN A 104 -12.47 -6.00 -0.69
C GLN A 104 -12.25 -6.61 -2.07
N LYS A 105 -11.19 -6.22 -2.78
CA LYS A 105 -10.84 -6.77 -4.10
C LYS A 105 -10.00 -8.05 -3.99
N ASN A 106 -9.77 -8.56 -2.78
CA ASN A 106 -8.91 -9.72 -2.50
C ASN A 106 -7.52 -9.58 -3.13
N ILE A 107 -6.92 -8.38 -3.00
CA ILE A 107 -5.59 -8.08 -3.51
C ILE A 107 -4.57 -8.40 -2.40
N ILE A 108 -3.69 -9.36 -2.67
CA ILE A 108 -2.66 -9.82 -1.75
C ILE A 108 -1.33 -9.19 -2.15
N ARG A 109 -0.66 -8.56 -1.19
CA ARG A 109 0.70 -8.09 -1.39
C ARG A 109 1.68 -9.21 -1.09
N GLY A 110 2.56 -9.48 -2.06
CA GLY A 110 3.67 -10.39 -1.87
C GLY A 110 5.00 -9.67 -2.06
N LYS A 111 6.04 -10.16 -1.39
CA LYS A 111 7.43 -9.79 -1.60
C LYS A 111 8.15 -11.02 -2.14
N LEU A 112 8.75 -10.87 -3.32
CA LEU A 112 9.57 -11.89 -3.95
C LEU A 112 11.03 -11.46 -3.85
N ILE A 113 11.82 -12.17 -3.05
CA ILE A 113 13.25 -11.93 -2.89
C ILE A 113 14.01 -12.99 -3.69
N THR A 114 14.93 -12.56 -4.53
CA THR A 114 15.73 -13.44 -5.41
C THR A 114 17.20 -13.05 -5.38
N ALA A 115 18.09 -13.97 -5.69
CA ALA A 115 19.54 -13.70 -5.71
C ALA A 115 19.95 -12.78 -6.86
N THR A 116 19.23 -12.84 -7.97
CA THR A 116 19.46 -12.04 -9.19
C THR A 116 18.15 -11.48 -9.70
N ALA A 117 18.22 -10.51 -10.61
CA ALA A 117 17.02 -9.95 -11.24
C ALA A 117 16.19 -11.06 -11.91
N VAL A 118 14.89 -11.06 -11.64
CA VAL A 118 13.95 -12.06 -12.15
C VAL A 118 13.47 -11.65 -13.53
N THR A 119 13.38 -12.61 -14.44
CA THR A 119 12.74 -12.35 -15.72
C THR A 119 11.22 -12.17 -15.53
N PRO A 120 10.55 -11.35 -16.36
CA PRO A 120 9.11 -11.16 -16.28
C PRO A 120 8.29 -12.47 -16.32
N ASP A 121 8.79 -13.46 -17.09
CA ASP A 121 8.16 -14.78 -17.19
C ASP A 121 8.22 -15.56 -15.86
N THR A 122 9.34 -15.49 -15.16
CA THR A 122 9.49 -16.13 -13.84
C THR A 122 8.64 -15.46 -12.79
N GLU A 123 8.57 -14.11 -12.78
CA GLU A 123 7.69 -13.38 -11.89
C GLU A 123 6.23 -13.77 -12.12
N GLN A 124 5.81 -13.89 -13.39
CA GLN A 124 4.44 -14.26 -13.75
C GLN A 124 4.11 -15.71 -13.30
N LYS A 125 5.04 -16.65 -13.41
CA LYS A 125 4.85 -18.02 -12.89
C LYS A 125 4.67 -18.03 -11.37
N MET A 126 5.49 -17.26 -10.64
CA MET A 126 5.36 -17.13 -9.19
C MET A 126 4.04 -16.49 -8.79
N ARG A 127 3.60 -15.45 -9.50
CA ARG A 127 2.31 -14.80 -9.31
C ARG A 127 1.17 -15.80 -9.44
N LYS A 128 1.11 -16.53 -10.54
CA LYS A 128 0.08 -17.56 -10.78
C LYS A 128 0.05 -18.63 -9.68
N MET A 129 1.22 -19.07 -9.20
CA MET A 129 1.29 -20.05 -8.10
C MET A 129 0.65 -19.53 -6.81
N VAL A 130 0.87 -18.27 -6.46
CA VAL A 130 0.27 -17.68 -5.25
C VAL A 130 -1.21 -17.39 -5.47
N GLU A 131 -1.61 -16.89 -6.63
CA GLU A 131 -3.02 -16.66 -6.99
C GLU A 131 -3.86 -17.93 -6.92
N GLN A 132 -3.33 -19.07 -7.39
CA GLN A 132 -4.00 -20.36 -7.27
C GLN A 132 -4.19 -20.81 -5.82
N ARG A 133 -3.25 -20.48 -4.93
CA ARG A 133 -3.35 -20.84 -3.51
C ARG A 133 -4.27 -19.92 -2.72
N THR A 134 -4.32 -18.65 -3.08
CA THR A 134 -4.99 -17.61 -2.29
C THR A 134 -6.33 -17.18 -2.87
N GLN A 135 -6.65 -17.62 -4.09
CA GLN A 135 -7.84 -17.22 -4.86
C GLN A 135 -8.00 -15.69 -4.96
N GLY A 136 -6.88 -14.95 -4.92
CA GLY A 136 -6.84 -13.50 -4.99
C GLY A 136 -5.86 -13.02 -6.05
N THR A 137 -5.94 -11.74 -6.39
CA THR A 137 -4.95 -11.08 -7.27
C THR A 137 -3.71 -10.75 -6.46
N VAL A 138 -2.52 -11.09 -6.99
CA VAL A 138 -1.27 -10.87 -6.27
C VAL A 138 -0.46 -9.73 -6.88
N GLU A 139 -0.12 -8.75 -6.06
CA GLU A 139 0.83 -7.69 -6.38
C GLU A 139 2.19 -8.01 -5.74
N PHE A 140 3.20 -8.39 -6.56
CA PHE A 140 4.55 -8.61 -6.06
C PHE A 140 5.38 -7.33 -6.06
N LYS A 141 6.11 -7.14 -4.95
CA LYS A 141 7.29 -6.27 -4.91
C LYS A 141 8.53 -7.17 -5.01
N THR A 142 9.25 -7.09 -6.11
CA THR A 142 10.48 -7.85 -6.33
C THR A 142 11.66 -7.13 -5.67
N GLU A 143 12.50 -7.88 -4.96
CA GLU A 143 13.74 -7.40 -4.36
C GLU A 143 14.89 -8.36 -4.68
N VAL A 144 16.02 -7.80 -5.05
CA VAL A 144 17.23 -8.59 -5.33
C VAL A 144 18.11 -8.58 -4.07
N ASN A 145 18.38 -9.76 -3.54
CA ASN A 145 19.29 -9.97 -2.41
C ASN A 145 20.28 -11.10 -2.74
N PRO A 146 21.52 -10.78 -3.13
CA PRO A 146 22.55 -11.79 -3.45
C PRO A 146 22.91 -12.70 -2.28
N ASP A 147 22.69 -12.28 -1.02
CA ASP A 147 23.05 -13.05 0.17
C ASP A 147 22.29 -14.37 0.32
N ILE A 148 21.18 -14.54 -0.39
CA ILE A 148 20.46 -15.81 -0.42
C ILE A 148 21.13 -16.87 -1.28
N ILE A 149 22.20 -16.50 -2.01
CA ILE A 149 23.04 -17.32 -2.91
C ILE A 149 22.31 -17.77 -4.17
N GLY A 150 21.04 -18.17 -4.05
CA GLY A 150 20.20 -18.65 -5.15
C GLY A 150 18.81 -19.05 -4.65
N GLY A 151 17.92 -19.42 -5.58
CA GLY A 151 16.54 -19.70 -5.27
C GLY A 151 15.74 -18.42 -5.00
N PHE A 152 14.71 -18.51 -4.16
CA PHE A 152 13.85 -17.38 -3.85
C PHE A 152 13.27 -17.47 -2.44
N ILE A 153 12.87 -16.31 -1.88
CA ILE A 153 12.05 -16.20 -0.70
C ILE A 153 10.76 -15.49 -1.11
N LEU A 154 9.63 -16.09 -0.80
CA LEU A 154 8.31 -15.55 -1.08
C LEU A 154 7.62 -15.22 0.24
N GLU A 155 7.23 -13.97 0.42
CA GLU A 155 6.48 -13.49 1.58
C GLU A 155 5.15 -12.93 1.09
N TYR A 156 4.04 -13.39 1.64
CA TYR A 156 2.71 -12.83 1.40
C TYR A 156 1.83 -13.00 2.63
N ASP A 157 1.11 -11.94 2.99
CA ASP A 157 0.33 -11.90 4.22
C ASP A 157 1.17 -12.33 5.44
N THR A 158 0.81 -13.42 6.11
CA THR A 158 1.54 -14.02 7.25
C THR A 158 2.40 -15.21 6.84
N TYR A 159 2.41 -15.58 5.56
CA TYR A 159 3.16 -16.72 5.05
C TYR A 159 4.52 -16.31 4.52
N ARG A 160 5.54 -17.10 4.89
CA ARG A 160 6.88 -17.01 4.32
C ARG A 160 7.31 -18.37 3.83
N MET A 161 7.64 -18.46 2.56
CA MET A 161 8.25 -19.64 1.94
C MET A 161 9.68 -19.32 1.57
N ASP A 162 10.63 -19.96 2.24
CA ASP A 162 12.06 -19.81 1.98
C ASP A 162 12.58 -21.04 1.22
N ALA A 163 12.80 -20.87 -0.07
CA ALA A 163 13.39 -21.85 -0.98
C ALA A 163 14.82 -21.46 -1.40
N SER A 164 15.51 -20.65 -0.58
CA SER A 164 16.87 -20.19 -0.84
C SER A 164 17.90 -21.30 -0.69
N VAL A 165 18.96 -21.20 -1.47
CA VAL A 165 20.12 -22.09 -1.37
C VAL A 165 20.82 -21.94 -0.03
N LYS A 166 20.90 -20.72 0.50
CA LYS A 166 21.45 -20.43 1.83
C LYS A 166 20.76 -21.24 2.92
N THR A 167 19.42 -21.23 2.94
CA THR A 167 18.65 -21.99 3.95
C THR A 167 18.85 -23.50 3.77
N LYS A 168 18.88 -24.00 2.52
CA LYS A 168 19.15 -25.42 2.26
C LYS A 168 20.53 -25.84 2.76
N LEU A 169 21.57 -25.04 2.50
CA LEU A 169 22.94 -25.30 2.98
C LEU A 169 23.00 -25.30 4.52
N ASN A 170 22.38 -24.32 5.17
CA ASN A 170 22.34 -24.26 6.62
C ASN A 170 21.64 -25.47 7.25
N ASN A 171 20.55 -25.95 6.64
CA ASN A 171 19.85 -27.15 7.09
C ASN A 171 20.73 -28.40 6.98
N ILE A 172 21.47 -28.56 5.88
CA ILE A 172 22.44 -29.66 5.69
C ILE A 172 23.55 -29.57 6.75
N LEU A 173 24.13 -28.38 6.96
CA LEU A 173 25.15 -28.18 7.98
C LEU A 173 24.65 -28.52 9.40
N THR A 174 23.41 -28.19 9.69
CA THR A 174 22.79 -28.53 11.00
C THR A 174 22.57 -30.03 11.16
N GLN A 175 22.23 -30.73 10.08
CA GLN A 175 22.07 -32.21 10.09
C GLN A 175 23.41 -32.93 10.23
N LEU A 176 24.48 -32.41 9.64
CA LEU A 176 25.82 -32.99 9.74
C LEU A 176 26.50 -32.76 11.11
N LYS A 177 26.01 -31.78 11.89
CA LYS A 177 26.53 -31.49 13.24
C LYS A 177 25.79 -32.25 14.37
N LYS A 178 24.75 -32.99 14.02
CA LYS A 178 24.06 -33.94 14.93
C LYS A 178 24.61 -35.33 14.80
#